data_446c0ff894e9b0d11bed384c1a74c90e
#
_entry.id   446c0ff894e9b0d11bed384c1a74c90e
#
_cell.length_a   1.000
_cell.length_b   1.000
_cell.length_c   1.000
_cell.angle_alpha   90.00
_cell.angle_beta   90.00
_cell.angle_gamma   90.00
#
_symmetry.space_group_name_H-M   'P 1'
#
loop_
_entity.id
_entity.type
_entity.pdbx_description
1 polymer ?
#
loop_
_entity_poly.entity_id
_entity_poly.type
_entity_poly.pdbx_seq_one_letter_code
_entity_poly.pdbx_strand_id
1 'polypeptide(L)'
;MNRHHQRTFPLAFLSAAILLAVLDGTAPAAEPGLPNPFFVFSNGLGGIADPPKVLDELGYAGVGISGLNVLGAVQQYEQAGLKVFNTYVGCRLDKTPAYDPQFKQAVEELKGTDVVLWLTVLGGKYGQEDDKAVEVIREIADLAATSDLRVALYPHAGFYVATTADALRLAKKVDRKNLGVSINLCHELMTDQGPKLDETIREAAPHLFVVSINGADVKQPGYSWDRLIQPLGQGDFDVCGFLGKLKAIGYRGPIGLQCYAVKGDKLENLRQSIKAWNEYRARLGAEGSDGK
;
A
#
# COMPACT_ATOMS: atom_id res chain seq x y z
N MET A 1 -63.67 6.50 66.44
CA MET A 1 -63.48 7.94 66.08
C MET A 1 -62.06 8.10 65.63
N ASN A 2 -61.83 7.98 64.34
CA ASN A 2 -60.47 8.11 63.72
C ASN A 2 -60.48 9.30 62.77
N ARG A 3 -59.64 10.26 63.07
CA ARG A 3 -59.41 11.42 62.19
C ARG A 3 -58.25 11.14 61.27
N HIS A 4 -58.52 11.09 59.99
CA HIS A 4 -57.49 11.03 58.94
C HIS A 4 -56.91 12.45 58.73
N HIS A 5 -55.61 12.57 58.94
CA HIS A 5 -54.86 13.73 58.51
C HIS A 5 -54.32 13.44 57.05
N GLN A 6 -54.84 14.23 56.11
CA GLN A 6 -54.27 14.31 54.77
C GLN A 6 -53.08 15.25 54.80
N ARG A 7 -51.90 14.74 54.43
CA ARG A 7 -50.72 15.56 54.19
C ARG A 7 -50.62 15.83 52.66
N THR A 8 -50.77 17.08 52.30
CA THR A 8 -50.55 17.63 50.98
C THR A 8 -49.06 17.87 50.81
N PHE A 9 -48.42 17.22 49.77
CA PHE A 9 -47.06 17.53 49.33
C PHE A 9 -47.10 18.52 48.19
N PRO A 10 -46.22 19.55 48.18
CA PRO A 10 -46.14 20.46 47.05
C PRO A 10 -45.29 19.80 45.90
N LEU A 11 -45.87 19.85 44.70
CA LEU A 11 -45.13 19.49 43.47
C LEU A 11 -44.10 20.60 43.21
N ALA A 12 -42.83 20.24 43.29
CA ALA A 12 -41.74 21.08 42.79
C ALA A 12 -41.58 20.82 41.30
N PHE A 13 -41.87 21.81 40.48
CA PHE A 13 -41.55 21.82 39.05
C PHE A 13 -40.04 22.01 38.89
N LEU A 14 -39.32 20.96 38.51
CA LEU A 14 -37.93 21.04 38.07
C LEU A 14 -37.93 21.42 36.58
N SER A 15 -37.64 22.66 36.27
CA SER A 15 -37.39 23.12 34.91
C SER A 15 -35.98 22.64 34.49
N ALA A 16 -35.92 21.58 33.69
CA ALA A 16 -34.67 21.16 33.06
C ALA A 16 -34.37 22.10 31.86
N ALA A 17 -33.42 23.00 32.05
CA ALA A 17 -32.84 23.76 30.95
C ALA A 17 -31.95 22.81 30.14
N ILE A 18 -32.39 22.42 28.93
CA ILE A 18 -31.57 21.70 27.95
C ILE A 18 -30.61 22.71 27.33
N LEU A 19 -29.35 22.65 27.77
CA LEU A 19 -28.25 23.38 27.14
C LEU A 19 -27.93 22.66 25.81
N LEU A 20 -28.41 23.17 24.67
CA LEU A 20 -27.95 22.77 23.35
C LEU A 20 -26.51 23.26 23.20
N ALA A 21 -25.54 22.37 23.42
CA ALA A 21 -24.18 22.60 22.97
C ALA A 21 -24.19 22.50 21.44
N VAL A 22 -24.13 23.64 20.76
CA VAL A 22 -23.82 23.71 19.35
C VAL A 22 -22.35 23.25 19.22
N LEU A 23 -22.15 21.98 18.90
CA LEU A 23 -20.85 21.50 18.42
C LEU A 23 -20.63 22.18 17.08
N ASP A 24 -19.82 23.24 17.07
CA ASP A 24 -19.21 23.77 15.86
C ASP A 24 -18.36 22.63 15.26
N GLY A 25 -19.04 21.85 14.43
CA GLY A 25 -18.39 20.85 13.59
C GLY A 25 -17.58 21.54 12.50
N THR A 26 -16.45 22.13 12.87
CA THR A 26 -15.42 22.38 11.86
C THR A 26 -14.99 21.03 11.32
N ALA A 27 -15.51 20.68 10.14
CA ALA A 27 -14.98 19.55 9.40
C ALA A 27 -13.44 19.69 9.37
N PRO A 28 -12.68 18.64 9.71
CA PRO A 28 -11.22 18.72 9.65
C PRO A 28 -10.88 19.25 8.26
N ALA A 29 -10.07 20.30 8.21
CA ALA A 29 -9.58 20.88 6.97
C ALA A 29 -9.06 19.73 6.13
N ALA A 30 -9.55 19.60 4.88
CA ALA A 30 -9.10 18.57 3.98
C ALA A 30 -7.58 18.62 3.95
N GLU A 31 -6.93 17.53 4.35
CA GLU A 31 -5.48 17.42 4.35
C GLU A 31 -4.98 17.79 2.95
N PRO A 32 -4.15 18.82 2.81
CA PRO A 32 -3.70 19.25 1.50
C PRO A 32 -2.81 18.18 0.89
N GLY A 33 -3.17 17.66 -0.27
CA GLY A 33 -2.33 16.74 -1.05
C GLY A 33 -2.74 15.28 -0.99
N LEU A 34 -1.76 14.40 -0.98
CA LEU A 34 -1.91 12.96 -0.88
C LEU A 34 -1.82 12.54 0.60
N PRO A 35 -2.87 11.99 1.20
CA PRO A 35 -2.85 11.51 2.58
C PRO A 35 -2.20 10.12 2.71
N ASN A 36 -1.71 9.56 1.62
CA ASN A 36 -1.14 8.23 1.54
C ASN A 36 0.15 8.13 2.37
N PRO A 37 0.33 7.10 3.22
CA PRO A 37 1.62 6.84 3.84
C PRO A 37 2.64 6.47 2.78
N PHE A 38 3.82 7.10 2.85
CA PHE A 38 4.94 6.86 1.94
C PHE A 38 6.01 6.05 2.64
N PHE A 39 6.32 4.88 2.13
CA PHE A 39 7.31 3.97 2.68
C PHE A 39 8.41 3.63 1.66
N VAL A 40 9.51 3.04 2.11
CA VAL A 40 10.62 2.64 1.24
C VAL A 40 10.80 1.13 1.21
N PHE A 41 11.23 0.57 0.09
CA PHE A 41 11.63 -0.84 0.03
C PHE A 41 12.99 -1.05 0.71
N SER A 42 13.12 -2.13 1.46
CA SER A 42 14.33 -2.48 2.21
C SER A 42 15.59 -2.62 1.35
N ASN A 43 15.44 -2.87 0.03
CA ASN A 43 16.56 -2.90 -0.90
C ASN A 43 17.23 -1.52 -1.09
N GLY A 44 16.56 -0.43 -0.71
CA GLY A 44 17.12 0.92 -0.62
C GLY A 44 17.93 1.20 0.64
N LEU A 45 17.95 0.30 1.63
CA LEU A 45 18.48 0.54 2.96
C LEU A 45 19.85 -0.12 3.25
N GLY A 46 20.37 -0.91 2.31
CA GLY A 46 21.65 -1.60 2.51
C GLY A 46 22.78 -0.64 2.81
N GLY A 47 23.53 -0.88 3.91
CA GLY A 47 24.64 -0.04 4.37
C GLY A 47 24.24 1.13 5.29
N ILE A 48 22.95 1.37 5.51
CA ILE A 48 22.47 2.33 6.51
C ILE A 48 22.52 1.68 7.89
N ALA A 49 23.18 2.33 8.85
CA ALA A 49 23.49 1.73 10.15
C ALA A 49 22.23 1.50 11.02
N ASP A 50 21.29 2.43 11.01
CA ASP A 50 20.04 2.35 11.78
C ASP A 50 18.86 2.76 10.87
N PRO A 51 18.37 1.85 10.01
CA PRO A 51 17.33 2.18 9.07
C PRO A 51 16.05 2.74 9.71
N PRO A 52 15.50 2.19 10.81
CA PRO A 52 14.30 2.75 11.42
C PRO A 52 14.48 4.21 11.84
N LYS A 53 15.56 4.52 12.54
CA LYS A 53 15.86 5.90 12.96
C LYS A 53 16.00 6.85 11.77
N VAL A 54 16.74 6.43 10.73
CA VAL A 54 16.94 7.26 9.52
C VAL A 54 15.63 7.51 8.80
N LEU A 55 14.76 6.51 8.69
CA LEU A 55 13.46 6.66 8.02
C LEU A 55 12.52 7.59 8.80
N ASP A 56 12.51 7.50 10.14
CA ASP A 56 11.75 8.41 10.99
C ASP A 56 12.26 9.86 10.83
N GLU A 57 13.56 10.08 10.95
CA GLU A 57 14.19 11.41 10.78
C GLU A 57 13.91 12.02 9.38
N LEU A 58 13.78 11.19 8.34
CA LEU A 58 13.47 11.64 7.00
C LEU A 58 11.96 11.84 6.75
N GLY A 59 11.10 11.32 7.63
CA GLY A 59 9.64 11.44 7.52
C GLY A 59 8.99 10.38 6.62
N TYR A 60 9.65 9.22 6.43
CA TYR A 60 8.99 8.06 5.84
C TYR A 60 8.01 7.42 6.84
N ALA A 61 6.93 6.86 6.35
CA ALA A 61 5.94 6.18 7.21
C ALA A 61 6.35 4.75 7.59
N GLY A 62 7.42 4.21 6.99
CA GLY A 62 7.90 2.87 7.28
C GLY A 62 8.61 2.19 6.12
N VAL A 63 8.52 0.86 6.08
CA VAL A 63 9.28 0.01 5.17
C VAL A 63 8.43 -1.08 4.53
N GLY A 64 8.81 -1.51 3.34
CA GLY A 64 8.43 -2.78 2.72
C GLY A 64 9.62 -3.74 2.75
N ILE A 65 9.43 -4.95 3.21
CA ILE A 65 10.49 -5.95 3.39
C ILE A 65 10.28 -7.17 2.50
N SER A 66 11.13 -8.17 2.62
CA SER A 66 11.05 -9.39 1.82
C SER A 66 11.23 -10.63 2.69
N GLY A 67 10.55 -11.71 2.31
CA GLY A 67 10.65 -13.02 2.94
C GLY A 67 9.55 -13.29 3.95
N LEU A 68 9.70 -14.41 4.66
CA LEU A 68 8.69 -14.93 5.58
C LEU A 68 9.01 -14.65 7.05
N ASN A 69 10.29 -14.58 7.41
CA ASN A 69 10.72 -14.30 8.79
C ASN A 69 10.78 -12.79 9.03
N VAL A 70 9.64 -12.17 9.25
CA VAL A 70 9.48 -10.71 9.24
C VAL A 70 9.01 -10.12 10.58
N LEU A 71 8.59 -10.94 11.53
CA LEU A 71 8.05 -10.48 12.82
C LEU A 71 9.05 -9.61 13.59
N GLY A 72 10.34 -10.00 13.62
CA GLY A 72 11.39 -9.20 14.26
C GLY A 72 11.55 -7.80 13.64
N ALA A 73 11.44 -7.70 12.31
CA ALA A 73 11.44 -6.40 11.63
C ALA A 73 10.19 -5.59 11.97
N VAL A 74 9.00 -6.21 11.99
CA VAL A 74 7.76 -5.53 12.40
C VAL A 74 7.95 -4.88 13.78
N GLN A 75 8.41 -5.64 14.77
CA GLN A 75 8.64 -5.15 16.12
C GLN A 75 9.68 -4.02 16.19
N GLN A 76 10.77 -4.16 15.42
CA GLN A 76 11.83 -3.15 15.38
C GLN A 76 11.34 -1.81 14.82
N TYR A 77 10.57 -1.85 13.71
CA TYR A 77 10.05 -0.64 13.09
C TYR A 77 8.94 0.00 13.93
N GLU A 78 8.06 -0.80 14.53
CA GLU A 78 7.02 -0.31 15.45
C GLU A 78 7.59 0.41 16.67
N GLN A 79 8.70 -0.07 17.24
CA GLN A 79 9.42 0.61 18.35
C GLN A 79 9.92 2.00 17.95
N ALA A 80 10.18 2.23 16.67
CA ALA A 80 10.55 3.54 16.13
C ALA A 80 9.33 4.36 15.65
N GLY A 81 8.10 3.92 15.91
CA GLY A 81 6.89 4.61 15.46
C GLY A 81 6.57 4.42 13.97
N LEU A 82 7.26 3.51 13.30
CA LEU A 82 7.12 3.23 11.87
C LEU A 82 6.36 1.93 11.63
N LYS A 83 5.89 1.72 10.38
CA LYS A 83 5.17 0.49 10.00
C LYS A 83 5.97 -0.35 9.01
N VAL A 84 5.79 -1.68 9.09
CA VAL A 84 6.07 -2.58 7.97
C VAL A 84 4.80 -2.72 7.17
N PHE A 85 4.77 -2.16 5.97
CA PHE A 85 3.56 -2.13 5.13
C PHE A 85 3.29 -3.42 4.39
N ASN A 86 4.35 -4.09 3.96
CA ASN A 86 4.24 -5.33 3.20
C ASN A 86 5.50 -6.19 3.34
N THR A 87 5.32 -7.47 3.09
CA THR A 87 6.42 -8.39 2.83
C THR A 87 6.29 -9.01 1.44
N TYR A 88 7.40 -8.97 0.67
CA TYR A 88 7.48 -9.57 -0.66
C TYR A 88 7.71 -11.07 -0.54
N VAL A 89 6.75 -11.84 -1.04
CA VAL A 89 6.74 -13.30 -1.03
C VAL A 89 6.44 -13.83 -2.42
N GLY A 90 6.71 -15.10 -2.68
CA GLY A 90 6.51 -15.65 -4.01
C GLY A 90 5.94 -17.05 -4.02
N CYS A 91 5.22 -17.37 -5.10
CA CYS A 91 4.87 -18.73 -5.45
C CYS A 91 5.32 -19.06 -6.88
N ARG A 92 5.51 -20.36 -7.16
CA ARG A 92 5.97 -20.86 -8.45
C ARG A 92 5.03 -21.94 -8.97
N LEU A 93 4.44 -21.69 -10.13
CA LEU A 93 3.52 -22.63 -10.76
C LEU A 93 4.23 -23.90 -11.28
N ASP A 94 5.54 -23.83 -11.53
CA ASP A 94 6.38 -24.94 -12.02
C ASP A 94 7.02 -25.77 -10.90
N LYS A 95 6.64 -25.57 -9.64
CA LYS A 95 7.18 -26.28 -8.47
C LYS A 95 6.11 -26.99 -7.66
N THR A 96 6.55 -27.98 -6.88
CA THR A 96 5.75 -28.65 -5.85
C THR A 96 6.65 -28.83 -4.62
N PRO A 97 6.33 -28.23 -3.47
CA PRO A 97 5.20 -27.29 -3.25
C PRO A 97 5.38 -26.00 -4.06
N ALA A 98 4.26 -25.34 -4.37
CA ALA A 98 4.23 -24.12 -5.17
C ALA A 98 4.74 -22.89 -4.41
N TYR A 99 4.75 -22.92 -3.09
CA TYR A 99 5.28 -21.88 -2.20
C TYR A 99 6.01 -22.51 -1.01
N ASP A 100 6.74 -21.69 -0.27
CA ASP A 100 7.55 -22.14 0.87
C ASP A 100 6.67 -22.77 1.95
N PRO A 101 6.98 -23.98 2.43
CA PRO A 101 6.26 -24.64 3.54
C PRO A 101 6.17 -23.81 4.82
N GLN A 102 7.11 -22.89 5.06
CA GLN A 102 7.10 -21.97 6.21
C GLN A 102 6.04 -20.87 6.10
N PHE A 103 5.36 -20.75 4.95
CA PHE A 103 4.36 -19.71 4.73
C PHE A 103 3.24 -19.73 5.78
N LYS A 104 2.79 -20.92 6.17
CA LYS A 104 1.77 -21.08 7.23
C LYS A 104 2.24 -20.48 8.56
N GLN A 105 3.47 -20.80 8.98
CA GLN A 105 4.04 -20.26 10.21
C GLN A 105 4.17 -18.73 10.14
N ALA A 106 4.66 -18.20 9.03
CA ALA A 106 4.77 -16.75 8.83
C ALA A 106 3.42 -16.03 8.92
N VAL A 107 2.36 -16.63 8.37
CA VAL A 107 0.99 -16.10 8.49
C VAL A 107 0.52 -16.10 9.94
N GLU A 108 0.77 -17.16 10.69
CA GLU A 108 0.41 -17.23 12.12
C GLU A 108 1.18 -16.20 12.96
N GLU A 109 2.46 -16.01 12.70
CA GLU A 109 3.32 -15.03 13.38
C GLU A 109 2.91 -13.56 13.10
N LEU A 110 2.38 -13.28 11.91
CA LEU A 110 1.93 -11.94 11.52
C LEU A 110 0.50 -11.62 11.95
N LYS A 111 -0.18 -12.52 12.67
CA LYS A 111 -1.54 -12.28 13.17
C LYS A 111 -1.59 -11.02 14.03
N GLY A 112 -2.57 -10.15 13.72
CA GLY A 112 -2.77 -8.88 14.42
C GLY A 112 -1.91 -7.73 13.89
N THR A 113 -1.11 -7.97 12.83
CA THR A 113 -0.42 -6.90 12.10
C THR A 113 -1.22 -6.46 10.88
N ASP A 114 -0.90 -5.27 10.36
CA ASP A 114 -1.46 -4.74 9.10
C ASP A 114 -0.63 -5.11 7.87
N VAL A 115 0.37 -6.01 8.01
CA VAL A 115 1.31 -6.36 6.94
C VAL A 115 0.58 -7.01 5.77
N VAL A 116 0.76 -6.47 4.57
CA VAL A 116 0.22 -7.05 3.34
C VAL A 116 1.21 -8.07 2.78
N LEU A 117 0.76 -9.28 2.49
CA LEU A 117 1.55 -10.28 1.78
C LEU A 117 1.60 -9.90 0.30
N TRP A 118 2.75 -9.45 -0.18
CA TRP A 118 2.93 -8.96 -1.55
C TRP A 118 3.42 -10.07 -2.44
N LEU A 119 2.45 -10.74 -3.09
CA LEU A 119 2.65 -12.05 -3.73
C LEU A 119 3.05 -11.93 -5.20
N THR A 120 4.24 -12.39 -5.53
CA THR A 120 4.65 -12.65 -6.91
C THR A 120 4.25 -14.06 -7.34
N VAL A 121 3.87 -14.21 -8.61
CA VAL A 121 3.52 -15.49 -9.22
C VAL A 121 4.48 -15.75 -10.38
N LEU A 122 5.31 -16.80 -10.24
CA LEU A 122 6.36 -17.16 -11.18
C LEU A 122 6.09 -18.53 -11.82
N GLY A 123 6.86 -18.83 -12.84
CA GLY A 123 6.80 -20.11 -13.54
C GLY A 123 5.56 -20.25 -14.42
N GLY A 124 5.51 -21.37 -15.15
CA GLY A 124 4.42 -21.61 -16.08
C GLY A 124 4.53 -20.85 -17.41
N LYS A 125 3.61 -21.17 -18.31
CA LYS A 125 3.48 -20.47 -19.59
C LYS A 125 2.40 -19.40 -19.45
N TYR A 126 2.77 -18.17 -19.72
CA TYR A 126 1.88 -17.01 -19.65
C TYR A 126 0.50 -17.29 -20.29
N GLY A 127 -0.56 -17.04 -19.54
CA GLY A 127 -1.95 -17.20 -19.98
C GLY A 127 -2.43 -18.63 -20.16
N GLN A 128 -1.60 -19.66 -19.97
CA GLN A 128 -1.96 -21.07 -20.20
C GLN A 128 -2.22 -21.86 -18.89
N GLU A 129 -1.80 -21.34 -17.75
CA GLU A 129 -1.89 -22.04 -16.45
C GLU A 129 -2.75 -21.28 -15.43
N ASP A 130 -3.74 -20.55 -15.90
CA ASP A 130 -4.62 -19.76 -15.04
C ASP A 130 -5.33 -20.61 -13.98
N ASP A 131 -5.79 -21.81 -14.33
CA ASP A 131 -6.49 -22.68 -13.37
C ASP A 131 -5.57 -23.05 -12.21
N LYS A 132 -4.31 -23.40 -12.50
CA LYS A 132 -3.30 -23.68 -11.49
C LYS A 132 -2.93 -22.44 -10.69
N ALA A 133 -2.78 -21.29 -11.35
CA ALA A 133 -2.50 -20.03 -10.68
C ALA A 133 -3.64 -19.66 -9.72
N VAL A 134 -4.89 -19.81 -10.14
CA VAL A 134 -6.07 -19.57 -9.32
C VAL A 134 -6.12 -20.50 -8.10
N GLU A 135 -5.82 -21.80 -8.29
CA GLU A 135 -5.76 -22.77 -7.20
C GLU A 135 -4.73 -22.35 -6.14
N VAL A 136 -3.48 -22.11 -6.55
CA VAL A 136 -2.38 -21.74 -5.64
C VAL A 136 -2.64 -20.41 -4.96
N ILE A 137 -3.08 -19.38 -5.68
CA ILE A 137 -3.36 -18.06 -5.11
C ILE A 137 -4.53 -18.14 -4.14
N ARG A 138 -5.55 -18.94 -4.42
CA ARG A 138 -6.69 -19.15 -3.52
C ARG A 138 -6.27 -19.80 -2.22
N GLU A 139 -5.43 -20.84 -2.29
CA GLU A 139 -4.88 -21.50 -1.11
C GLU A 139 -4.09 -20.49 -0.23
N ILE A 140 -3.22 -19.67 -0.84
CA ILE A 140 -2.46 -18.64 -0.13
C ILE A 140 -3.40 -17.58 0.48
N ALA A 141 -4.43 -17.13 -0.24
CA ALA A 141 -5.39 -16.16 0.27
C ALA A 141 -6.24 -16.72 1.42
N ASP A 142 -6.67 -17.98 1.32
CA ASP A 142 -7.43 -18.67 2.38
C ASP A 142 -6.56 -18.87 3.62
N LEU A 143 -5.29 -19.21 3.45
CA LEU A 143 -4.34 -19.32 4.56
C LEU A 143 -4.12 -17.94 5.23
N ALA A 144 -3.88 -16.89 4.45
CA ALA A 144 -3.70 -15.52 4.97
C ALA A 144 -4.94 -15.04 5.75
N ALA A 145 -6.15 -15.42 5.31
CA ALA A 145 -7.40 -15.08 5.97
C ALA A 145 -7.51 -15.66 7.39
N THR A 146 -6.81 -16.75 7.72
CA THR A 146 -6.82 -17.33 9.09
C THR A 146 -6.21 -16.41 10.14
N SER A 147 -5.42 -15.42 9.69
CA SER A 147 -4.77 -14.40 10.53
C SER A 147 -5.21 -12.98 10.17
N ASP A 148 -6.33 -12.82 9.45
CA ASP A 148 -6.87 -11.54 8.99
C ASP A 148 -5.91 -10.74 8.08
N LEU A 149 -4.96 -11.43 7.44
CA LEU A 149 -3.99 -10.78 6.55
C LEU A 149 -4.55 -10.62 5.13
N ARG A 150 -4.12 -9.54 4.49
CA ARG A 150 -4.41 -9.26 3.09
C ARG A 150 -3.28 -9.76 2.20
N VAL A 151 -3.63 -10.20 1.01
CA VAL A 151 -2.71 -10.58 -0.06
C VAL A 151 -2.89 -9.61 -1.22
N ALA A 152 -1.81 -9.01 -1.72
CA ALA A 152 -1.82 -8.22 -2.95
C ALA A 152 -0.97 -8.91 -4.01
N LEU A 153 -1.55 -9.23 -5.15
CA LEU A 153 -0.77 -9.72 -6.28
C LEU A 153 0.19 -8.63 -6.75
N TYR A 154 1.47 -9.00 -6.84
CA TYR A 154 2.56 -8.12 -7.25
C TYR A 154 2.91 -8.36 -8.73
N PRO A 155 2.49 -7.48 -9.66
CA PRO A 155 2.92 -7.55 -11.05
C PRO A 155 4.43 -7.37 -11.17
N HIS A 156 5.09 -8.27 -11.89
CA HIS A 156 6.53 -8.21 -12.12
C HIS A 156 6.85 -8.63 -13.55
N ALA A 157 7.45 -7.74 -14.33
CA ALA A 157 7.86 -8.01 -15.70
C ALA A 157 8.68 -9.31 -15.79
N GLY A 158 8.30 -10.19 -16.71
CA GLY A 158 8.92 -11.51 -16.88
C GLY A 158 8.39 -12.62 -15.98
N PHE A 159 7.44 -12.35 -15.07
CA PHE A 159 6.76 -13.36 -14.26
C PHE A 159 5.41 -13.76 -14.86
N TYR A 160 4.76 -14.77 -14.29
CA TYR A 160 3.42 -15.19 -14.74
C TYR A 160 2.38 -14.07 -14.56
N VAL A 161 2.42 -13.37 -13.45
CA VAL A 161 1.71 -12.11 -13.24
C VAL A 161 2.68 -10.98 -13.59
N ALA A 162 2.61 -10.51 -14.84
CA ALA A 162 3.53 -9.51 -15.35
C ALA A 162 3.01 -8.07 -15.26
N THR A 163 1.68 -7.90 -15.34
CA THR A 163 0.99 -6.62 -15.37
C THR A 163 -0.14 -6.56 -14.33
N THR A 164 -0.58 -5.36 -13.99
CA THR A 164 -1.77 -5.18 -13.13
C THR A 164 -3.03 -5.80 -13.76
N ALA A 165 -3.14 -5.80 -15.08
CA ALA A 165 -4.24 -6.48 -15.78
C ALA A 165 -4.23 -8.01 -15.53
N ASP A 166 -3.05 -8.65 -15.49
CA ASP A 166 -2.94 -10.07 -15.11
C ASP A 166 -3.36 -10.31 -13.67
N ALA A 167 -2.89 -9.44 -12.77
CA ALA A 167 -3.25 -9.50 -11.36
C ALA A 167 -4.76 -9.38 -11.16
N LEU A 168 -5.42 -8.42 -11.82
CA LEU A 168 -6.87 -8.23 -11.78
C LEU A 168 -7.62 -9.44 -12.34
N ARG A 169 -7.17 -9.97 -13.46
CA ARG A 169 -7.76 -11.16 -14.10
C ARG A 169 -7.77 -12.35 -13.14
N LEU A 170 -6.65 -12.61 -12.47
CA LEU A 170 -6.54 -13.71 -11.51
C LEU A 170 -7.27 -13.42 -10.20
N ALA A 171 -7.17 -12.20 -9.66
CA ALA A 171 -7.87 -11.83 -8.43
C ALA A 171 -9.40 -12.00 -8.57
N LYS A 172 -9.98 -11.61 -9.71
CA LYS A 172 -11.40 -11.82 -10.02
C LYS A 172 -11.78 -13.30 -10.09
N LYS A 173 -10.90 -14.17 -10.65
CA LYS A 173 -11.13 -15.62 -10.73
C LYS A 173 -10.99 -16.31 -9.38
N VAL A 174 -10.08 -15.85 -8.54
CA VAL A 174 -9.86 -16.37 -7.18
C VAL A 174 -11.04 -16.03 -6.27
N ASP A 175 -11.58 -14.82 -6.39
CA ASP A 175 -12.75 -14.34 -5.65
C ASP A 175 -12.61 -14.49 -4.13
N ARG A 176 -11.66 -13.75 -3.56
CA ARG A 176 -11.44 -13.64 -2.11
C ARG A 176 -11.36 -12.17 -1.69
N LYS A 177 -12.08 -11.81 -0.63
CA LYS A 177 -12.18 -10.42 -0.13
C LYS A 177 -10.83 -9.88 0.38
N ASN A 178 -9.97 -10.75 0.89
CA ASN A 178 -8.64 -10.40 1.38
C ASN A 178 -7.57 -10.44 0.27
N LEU A 179 -7.95 -10.74 -0.99
CA LEU A 179 -7.06 -10.70 -2.15
C LEU A 179 -7.31 -9.45 -2.97
N GLY A 180 -6.27 -8.68 -3.19
CA GLY A 180 -6.26 -7.52 -4.05
C GLY A 180 -5.06 -7.51 -4.98
N VAL A 181 -4.78 -6.36 -5.55
CA VAL A 181 -3.69 -6.15 -6.50
C VAL A 181 -2.80 -4.99 -6.06
N SER A 182 -1.61 -4.93 -6.63
CA SER A 182 -0.78 -3.73 -6.58
C SER A 182 -0.53 -3.18 -8.00
N ILE A 183 -0.21 -1.90 -8.07
CA ILE A 183 0.34 -1.26 -9.27
C ILE A 183 1.80 -0.97 -9.00
N ASN A 184 2.69 -1.52 -9.83
CA ASN A 184 4.13 -1.32 -9.71
C ASN A 184 4.63 -0.55 -10.92
N LEU A 185 4.82 0.76 -10.77
CA LEU A 185 5.09 1.67 -11.88
C LEU A 185 6.22 1.17 -12.79
N CYS A 186 7.37 0.77 -12.24
CA CYS A 186 8.50 0.32 -13.05
C CYS A 186 8.19 -0.94 -13.89
N HIS A 187 7.35 -1.83 -13.38
CA HIS A 187 6.97 -3.05 -14.12
C HIS A 187 5.90 -2.76 -15.18
N GLU A 188 4.95 -1.87 -14.91
CA GLU A 188 3.99 -1.40 -15.91
C GLU A 188 4.72 -0.69 -17.08
N LEU A 189 5.71 0.15 -16.76
CA LEU A 189 6.53 0.80 -17.79
C LEU A 189 7.38 -0.21 -18.56
N MET A 190 7.99 -1.21 -17.89
CA MET A 190 8.80 -2.23 -18.54
C MET A 190 7.98 -3.10 -19.50
N THR A 191 6.72 -3.34 -19.20
CA THR A 191 5.79 -4.14 -20.02
C THR A 191 4.95 -3.32 -20.99
N ASP A 192 5.35 -2.11 -21.31
CA ASP A 192 4.70 -1.19 -22.26
C ASP A 192 3.26 -0.81 -21.88
N GLN A 193 2.90 -0.87 -20.59
CA GLN A 193 1.59 -0.47 -20.13
C GLN A 193 1.46 1.04 -19.81
N GLY A 194 2.55 1.81 -19.95
CA GLY A 194 2.55 3.26 -19.73
C GLY A 194 1.36 4.00 -20.35
N PRO A 195 1.05 3.80 -21.64
CA PRO A 195 -0.12 4.43 -22.29
C PRO A 195 -1.48 4.00 -21.72
N LYS A 196 -1.56 2.88 -21.02
CA LYS A 196 -2.80 2.33 -20.44
C LYS A 196 -2.94 2.58 -18.93
N LEU A 197 -2.00 3.29 -18.31
CA LEU A 197 -2.02 3.48 -16.85
C LEU A 197 -3.31 4.10 -16.34
N ASP A 198 -3.95 4.99 -17.09
CA ASP A 198 -5.23 5.61 -16.71
C ASP A 198 -6.37 4.59 -16.62
N GLU A 199 -6.45 3.69 -17.58
CA GLU A 199 -7.40 2.60 -17.60
C GLU A 199 -7.09 1.61 -16.46
N THR A 200 -5.84 1.19 -16.37
CA THR A 200 -5.34 0.28 -15.34
C THR A 200 -5.66 0.77 -13.92
N ILE A 201 -5.43 2.07 -13.64
CA ILE A 201 -5.71 2.68 -12.33
C ILE A 201 -7.21 2.62 -12.02
N ARG A 202 -8.08 2.96 -12.98
CA ARG A 202 -9.54 2.93 -12.80
C ARG A 202 -10.04 1.50 -12.57
N GLU A 203 -9.56 0.55 -13.34
CA GLU A 203 -9.96 -0.85 -13.20
C GLU A 203 -9.47 -1.47 -11.90
N ALA A 204 -8.26 -1.10 -11.45
CA ALA A 204 -7.69 -1.60 -10.21
C ALA A 204 -8.33 -0.98 -8.95
N ALA A 205 -8.94 0.19 -9.03
CA ALA A 205 -9.42 0.96 -7.89
C ALA A 205 -10.17 0.15 -6.82
N PRO A 206 -11.14 -0.75 -7.15
CA PRO A 206 -11.87 -1.54 -6.16
C PRO A 206 -11.02 -2.61 -5.46
N HIS A 207 -9.87 -2.96 -6.01
CA HIS A 207 -9.02 -4.06 -5.57
C HIS A 207 -7.60 -3.60 -5.21
N LEU A 208 -7.30 -2.29 -5.27
CA LEU A 208 -5.96 -1.76 -5.13
C LEU A 208 -5.54 -1.65 -3.66
N PHE A 209 -4.56 -2.44 -3.23
CA PHE A 209 -4.09 -2.48 -1.85
C PHE A 209 -2.77 -1.73 -1.65
N VAL A 210 -1.85 -1.81 -2.61
CA VAL A 210 -0.52 -1.19 -2.53
C VAL A 210 -0.13 -0.63 -3.89
N VAL A 211 0.60 0.48 -3.90
CA VAL A 211 1.23 1.04 -5.10
C VAL A 211 2.72 1.18 -4.86
N SER A 212 3.55 0.94 -5.88
CA SER A 212 4.96 1.33 -5.84
C SER A 212 5.29 2.31 -6.94
N ILE A 213 6.12 3.29 -6.59
CA ILE A 213 6.60 4.35 -7.47
C ILE A 213 8.12 4.49 -7.39
N ASN A 214 8.67 5.17 -8.33
CA ASN A 214 10.08 5.56 -8.41
C ASN A 214 10.21 6.69 -9.45
N GLY A 215 11.36 7.35 -9.52
CA GLY A 215 11.71 8.15 -10.68
C GLY A 215 11.94 7.23 -11.89
N ALA A 216 11.54 7.65 -13.06
CA ALA A 216 11.66 6.89 -14.29
C ALA A 216 11.76 7.80 -15.51
N ASP A 217 12.37 7.29 -16.57
CA ASP A 217 12.27 7.91 -17.88
C ASP A 217 11.08 7.35 -18.66
N VAL A 218 10.58 8.11 -19.62
CA VAL A 218 9.63 7.60 -20.60
C VAL A 218 10.35 6.59 -21.50
N LYS A 219 9.76 5.41 -21.63
CA LYS A 219 10.38 4.28 -22.33
C LYS A 219 10.71 4.61 -23.79
N GLN A 220 11.94 4.27 -24.16
CA GLN A 220 12.46 4.39 -25.53
C GLN A 220 13.17 3.09 -25.94
N PRO A 221 13.44 2.86 -27.22
CA PRO A 221 14.20 1.69 -27.68
C PRO A 221 15.54 1.56 -26.93
N GLY A 222 15.88 0.34 -26.48
CA GLY A 222 17.11 0.08 -25.71
C GLY A 222 17.00 0.39 -24.21
N TYR A 223 15.82 0.56 -23.71
CA TYR A 223 15.51 0.88 -22.32
C TYR A 223 15.93 -0.24 -21.34
N SER A 224 16.55 0.13 -20.23
CA SER A 224 17.04 -0.76 -19.17
C SER A 224 16.51 -0.37 -17.79
N TRP A 225 16.67 -1.26 -16.82
CA TRP A 225 16.13 -1.07 -15.48
C TRP A 225 16.66 0.17 -14.75
N ASP A 226 17.90 0.58 -15.02
CA ASP A 226 18.50 1.78 -14.45
C ASP A 226 17.88 3.09 -14.97
N ARG A 227 17.16 3.03 -16.10
CA ARG A 227 16.36 4.14 -16.61
C ARG A 227 14.92 4.12 -16.06
N LEU A 228 14.46 2.95 -15.65
CA LEU A 228 13.11 2.73 -15.11
C LEU A 228 13.02 2.85 -13.60
N ILE A 229 14.13 2.64 -12.88
CA ILE A 229 14.17 2.74 -11.42
C ILE A 229 15.26 3.73 -11.04
N GLN A 230 14.84 4.95 -10.76
CA GLN A 230 15.67 6.08 -10.34
C GLN A 230 15.15 6.63 -9.00
N PRO A 231 15.95 7.43 -8.27
CA PRO A 231 15.42 8.19 -7.14
C PRO A 231 14.19 9.00 -7.56
N LEU A 232 13.20 9.11 -6.70
CA LEU A 232 12.00 9.90 -6.99
C LEU A 232 12.39 11.36 -7.28
N GLY A 233 11.77 11.94 -8.28
CA GLY A 233 12.10 13.27 -8.79
C GLY A 233 13.14 13.27 -9.89
N GLN A 234 13.71 12.11 -10.25
CA GLN A 234 14.55 11.96 -11.45
C GLN A 234 13.77 11.30 -12.58
N GLY A 235 14.29 11.47 -13.82
CA GLY A 235 13.64 11.00 -15.03
C GLY A 235 12.60 11.98 -15.56
N ASP A 236 12.07 11.66 -16.74
CA ASP A 236 11.11 12.51 -17.47
C ASP A 236 9.68 11.96 -17.47
N PHE A 237 9.44 10.82 -16.83
CA PHE A 237 8.09 10.31 -16.61
C PHE A 237 7.35 11.15 -15.56
N ASP A 238 6.12 11.56 -15.88
CA ASP A 238 5.29 12.39 -14.97
C ASP A 238 4.72 11.57 -13.80
N VAL A 239 5.56 11.33 -12.78
CA VAL A 239 5.14 10.64 -11.55
C VAL A 239 4.11 11.47 -10.78
N CYS A 240 4.20 12.80 -10.80
CA CYS A 240 3.22 13.66 -10.14
C CYS A 240 1.82 13.50 -10.76
N GLY A 241 1.73 13.49 -12.07
CA GLY A 241 0.47 13.20 -12.79
C GLY A 241 -0.07 11.81 -12.52
N PHE A 242 0.80 10.78 -12.43
CA PHE A 242 0.41 9.44 -12.01
C PHE A 242 -0.21 9.44 -10.60
N LEU A 243 0.40 10.13 -9.63
CA LEU A 243 -0.13 10.29 -8.28
C LEU A 243 -1.45 11.07 -8.26
N GLY A 244 -1.60 12.07 -9.11
CA GLY A 244 -2.86 12.80 -9.31
C GLY A 244 -4.02 11.89 -9.74
N LYS A 245 -3.75 10.91 -10.61
CA LYS A 245 -4.73 9.89 -11.03
C LYS A 245 -5.12 8.95 -9.88
N LEU A 246 -4.18 8.53 -9.03
CA LEU A 246 -4.48 7.77 -7.81
C LEU A 246 -5.34 8.58 -6.84
N LYS A 247 -5.05 9.87 -6.67
CA LYS A 247 -5.87 10.79 -5.88
C LYS A 247 -7.30 10.90 -6.44
N ALA A 248 -7.45 11.00 -7.75
CA ALA A 248 -8.74 11.15 -8.42
C ALA A 248 -9.67 9.93 -8.22
N ILE A 249 -9.12 8.71 -8.13
CA ILE A 249 -9.90 7.50 -7.79
C ILE A 249 -10.13 7.33 -6.29
N GLY A 250 -9.66 8.26 -5.46
CA GLY A 250 -9.81 8.19 -3.99
C GLY A 250 -8.88 7.17 -3.32
N TYR A 251 -7.77 6.75 -3.94
CA TYR A 251 -6.85 5.81 -3.33
C TYR A 251 -6.19 6.41 -2.08
N ARG A 252 -6.28 5.70 -0.95
CA ARG A 252 -5.75 6.08 0.37
C ARG A 252 -4.73 5.08 0.92
N GLY A 253 -4.47 4.00 0.18
CA GLY A 253 -3.54 2.96 0.60
C GLY A 253 -2.08 3.41 0.59
N PRO A 254 -1.15 2.56 1.06
CA PRO A 254 0.27 2.87 1.13
C PRO A 254 0.90 2.96 -0.27
N ILE A 255 1.87 3.87 -0.39
CA ILE A 255 2.68 4.06 -1.59
C ILE A 255 4.14 3.80 -1.23
N GLY A 256 4.78 2.86 -1.92
CA GLY A 256 6.16 2.44 -1.68
C GLY A 256 7.15 3.01 -2.69
N LEU A 257 8.33 3.41 -2.22
CA LEU A 257 9.46 3.79 -3.07
C LEU A 257 10.25 2.55 -3.48
N GLN A 258 10.23 2.21 -4.77
CA GLN A 258 11.08 1.16 -5.32
C GLN A 258 12.53 1.67 -5.46
N CYS A 259 13.47 0.90 -4.91
CA CYS A 259 14.89 1.28 -4.85
C CYS A 259 15.83 0.22 -5.47
N TYR A 260 15.29 -0.77 -6.18
CA TYR A 260 16.09 -1.87 -6.71
C TYR A 260 17.19 -1.35 -7.65
N ALA A 261 18.44 -1.75 -7.38
CA ALA A 261 19.63 -1.43 -8.16
C ALA A 261 19.91 0.08 -8.38
N VAL A 262 19.25 0.98 -7.64
CA VAL A 262 19.57 2.41 -7.67
C VAL A 262 21.00 2.62 -7.22
N LYS A 263 21.80 3.29 -8.07
CA LYS A 263 23.21 3.59 -7.83
C LYS A 263 23.41 4.82 -6.95
N GLY A 264 24.65 4.98 -6.47
CA GLY A 264 25.03 6.14 -5.66
C GLY A 264 24.82 5.94 -4.15
N ASP A 265 24.91 7.03 -3.41
CA ASP A 265 24.71 7.03 -1.97
C ASP A 265 23.23 6.83 -1.63
N LYS A 266 22.95 5.81 -0.83
CA LYS A 266 21.57 5.41 -0.50
C LYS A 266 20.86 6.43 0.37
N LEU A 267 21.56 7.04 1.31
CA LEU A 267 20.98 8.06 2.17
C LEU A 267 20.61 9.31 1.37
N GLU A 268 21.47 9.72 0.43
CA GLU A 268 21.18 10.84 -0.46
C GLU A 268 20.00 10.53 -1.40
N ASN A 269 19.94 9.32 -1.94
CA ASN A 269 18.79 8.87 -2.75
C ASN A 269 17.47 8.92 -1.96
N LEU A 270 17.50 8.56 -0.67
CA LEU A 270 16.32 8.66 0.21
C LEU A 270 15.94 10.12 0.48
N ARG A 271 16.92 10.99 0.77
CA ARG A 271 16.69 12.45 0.98
C ARG A 271 16.06 13.10 -0.26
N GLN A 272 16.61 12.81 -1.42
CA GLN A 272 16.07 13.30 -2.69
C GLN A 272 14.64 12.80 -2.91
N SER A 273 14.40 11.53 -2.69
CA SER A 273 13.09 10.90 -2.94
C SER A 273 12.00 11.43 -1.99
N ILE A 274 12.29 11.61 -0.70
CA ILE A 274 11.30 12.17 0.23
C ILE A 274 11.03 13.66 -0.05
N LYS A 275 12.05 14.41 -0.48
CA LYS A 275 11.88 15.80 -0.94
C LYS A 275 10.92 15.87 -2.12
N ALA A 276 11.15 15.07 -3.16
CA ALA A 276 10.28 15.02 -4.33
C ALA A 276 8.85 14.58 -3.97
N TRP A 277 8.69 13.60 -3.07
CA TRP A 277 7.38 13.20 -2.55
C TRP A 277 6.62 14.35 -1.90
N ASN A 278 7.30 15.14 -1.05
CA ASN A 278 6.69 16.29 -0.38
C ASN A 278 6.32 17.40 -1.37
N GLU A 279 7.13 17.64 -2.41
CA GLU A 279 6.83 18.58 -3.49
C GLU A 279 5.58 18.13 -4.29
N TYR A 280 5.46 16.84 -4.61
CA TYR A 280 4.28 16.29 -5.29
C TYR A 280 3.02 16.40 -4.43
N ARG A 281 3.12 16.12 -3.11
CA ARG A 281 2.00 16.30 -2.19
C ARG A 281 1.53 17.76 -2.14
N ALA A 282 2.46 18.70 -2.04
CA ALA A 282 2.15 20.13 -2.01
C ALA A 282 1.46 20.58 -3.31
N ARG A 283 2.00 20.21 -4.47
CA ARG A 283 1.42 20.53 -5.79
C ARG A 283 0.00 19.98 -5.93
N LEU A 284 -0.20 18.68 -5.63
CA LEU A 284 -1.52 18.06 -5.71
C LEU A 284 -2.51 18.59 -4.65
N GLY A 285 -2.02 19.19 -3.56
CA GLY A 285 -2.82 19.89 -2.57
C GLY A 285 -3.35 21.22 -3.10
N ALA A 286 -2.50 22.01 -3.75
CA ALA A 286 -2.87 23.30 -4.32
C ALA A 286 -3.90 23.17 -5.45
N GLU A 287 -3.74 22.19 -6.35
CA GLU A 287 -4.68 21.92 -7.46
C GLU A 287 -6.12 21.59 -6.99
N GLY A 288 -6.31 21.18 -5.75
CA GLY A 288 -7.63 20.90 -5.14
C GLY A 288 -8.30 22.12 -4.51
N SER A 289 -7.60 23.23 -4.32
CA SER A 289 -8.13 24.47 -3.71
C SER A 289 -8.67 25.46 -4.74
N ASP A 290 -8.21 25.40 -5.99
CA ASP A 290 -8.60 26.36 -7.05
C ASP A 290 -9.90 25.97 -7.76
N GLY A 291 -10.52 24.86 -7.40
CA GLY A 291 -11.75 24.32 -7.99
C GLY A 291 -13.01 24.44 -7.13
N LYS A 292 -12.99 25.27 -6.06
CA LYS A 292 -14.17 25.51 -5.22
C LYS A 292 -14.68 26.93 -5.38
#